data_6106b08c12a94710c3825d389b10ec0c
#
_entry.id   6106b08c12a94710c3825d389b10ec0c
#
_cell.length_a   1.000
_cell.length_b   1.000
_cell.length_c   1.000
_cell.angle_alpha   90.00
_cell.angle_beta   90.00
_cell.angle_gamma   90.00
#
_symmetry.space_group_name_H-M   'P 1'
#
loop_
_entity.id
_entity.type
_entity.pdbx_description
1 polymer ?
#
loop_
_entity_poly.entity_id
_entity_poly.type
_entity_poly.pdbx_seq_one_letter_code
_entity_poly.pdbx_strand_id
1 'polypeptide(L)'
;MKTPILGGAYVARSLNAAANRMVNLYPEVVPEGGKEAAFLQRCPGLRLVATVGEGPIRGMWKFGDFLYVASGGKLYRVDGNFAVTELGLINGSGPVSMADNGIQLFVACNPSAFIYNANTGVFAQVTDPDFPGAVTVGYLDSYFVFNEPNSQRVWVTSLLDGTAIDPLDFASAEGNPDNIVSLMVDHREVWLFGNNTVEVWYNAGLADFPLARIEGAFMETGCLAPYSVAKLDNAVLWLGSDARGNGIVYRNQGYNAQRVSTHAIEWQIQQYNVLNDAIGYSYQQDGHSFYVLTFPTAQATWVFDVATGAWHERAYWDGVQYRRHRSNCQANFAGQVVVGDWENGRVYAFDPEVYQDGNDEQRWLRSWRALPTGQNTLKRTAHHALQLDCEAGASAFFDTASASINWIAFGLGILQYSVGTQPGSSIMGEKFNGRMLGDVDNTGSVVLADATTVLSYAAGNPVSEPVRNYLQITATEILFANPSKYNAYISGTVNVGTSRAMLRWSDDGGHTWSNEHWTSMGKLGEYGKRVIWRRLGMTTKLRDRVYEVSGTDPVKIAIMGAELSVTPTSA
;
A
#
# COMPACT_ATOMS: atom_id res chain seq x y z
N MET A 1 23.04 27.37 -6.78
CA MET A 1 21.89 27.32 -7.71
C MET A 1 20.93 26.22 -7.27
N LYS A 2 19.62 26.41 -7.42
CA LYS A 2 18.64 25.35 -7.16
C LYS A 2 18.73 24.26 -8.22
N THR A 3 18.57 23.00 -7.82
CA THR A 3 18.55 21.83 -8.69
C THR A 3 17.13 21.27 -8.79
N PRO A 4 16.73 20.59 -9.90
CA PRO A 4 15.36 20.15 -10.11
C PRO A 4 15.03 18.83 -9.39
N ILE A 5 15.14 18.81 -8.06
CA ILE A 5 14.88 17.63 -7.23
C ILE A 5 13.38 17.32 -7.07
N LEU A 6 12.52 18.36 -7.15
CA LEU A 6 11.07 18.22 -6.98
C LEU A 6 10.38 17.67 -8.25
N GLY A 7 9.19 17.13 -8.09
CA GLY A 7 8.37 16.54 -9.17
C GLY A 7 8.26 15.01 -9.07
N GLY A 8 7.38 14.42 -9.89
CA GLY A 8 7.12 12.99 -9.92
C GLY A 8 8.28 12.13 -10.46
N ALA A 9 8.12 10.82 -10.39
CA ALA A 9 9.05 9.88 -11.03
C ALA A 9 8.93 9.97 -12.55
N TYR A 10 10.05 10.12 -13.23
CA TYR A 10 10.13 10.08 -14.68
C TYR A 10 11.50 9.55 -15.12
N VAL A 11 11.58 8.25 -15.37
CA VAL A 11 12.77 7.61 -15.92
C VAL A 11 12.53 7.35 -17.42
N ALA A 12 13.14 8.17 -18.26
CA ALA A 12 12.95 8.08 -19.70
C ALA A 12 13.60 6.82 -20.30
N ARG A 13 13.19 6.44 -21.51
CA ARG A 13 13.84 5.37 -22.31
C ARG A 13 15.36 5.60 -22.46
N SER A 14 15.76 6.85 -22.55
CA SER A 14 17.16 7.26 -22.45
C SER A 14 17.41 7.82 -21.06
N LEU A 15 18.20 7.14 -20.25
CA LEU A 15 18.63 7.63 -18.93
C LEU A 15 19.32 8.99 -19.04
N ASN A 16 20.01 9.26 -20.17
CA ASN A 16 20.60 10.55 -20.47
C ASN A 16 19.56 11.68 -20.65
N ALA A 17 18.31 11.36 -20.99
CA ALA A 17 17.26 12.37 -21.12
C ALA A 17 16.62 12.69 -19.76
N ALA A 18 16.28 11.67 -18.97
CA ALA A 18 15.77 11.83 -17.62
C ALA A 18 16.02 10.58 -16.79
N ALA A 19 16.54 10.75 -15.57
CA ALA A 19 16.82 9.70 -14.60
C ALA A 19 16.20 10.07 -13.24
N ASN A 20 14.95 10.54 -13.24
CA ASN A 20 14.25 11.02 -12.06
C ASN A 20 13.51 9.87 -11.38
N ARG A 21 14.24 8.98 -10.71
CA ARG A 21 13.64 7.92 -9.91
C ARG A 21 13.17 8.47 -8.56
N MET A 22 12.05 7.97 -8.06
CA MET A 22 11.50 8.33 -6.77
C MET A 22 10.85 7.10 -6.14
N VAL A 23 11.39 6.66 -4.99
CA VAL A 23 10.95 5.47 -4.27
C VAL A 23 10.59 5.85 -2.84
N ASN A 24 9.43 5.43 -2.37
CA ASN A 24 8.91 5.68 -1.02
C ASN A 24 8.89 7.17 -0.64
N LEU A 25 8.71 8.01 -1.64
CA LEU A 25 8.49 9.46 -1.56
C LEU A 25 7.36 9.82 -2.53
N TYR A 26 6.60 10.85 -2.21
CA TYR A 26 5.60 11.43 -3.12
C TYR A 26 5.63 12.96 -3.02
N PRO A 27 5.27 13.68 -4.10
CA PRO A 27 5.20 15.13 -4.07
C PRO A 27 3.90 15.60 -3.40
N GLU A 28 4.02 16.63 -2.57
CA GLU A 28 2.91 17.39 -2.03
C GLU A 28 2.98 18.83 -2.53
N VAL A 29 1.85 19.36 -3.01
CA VAL A 29 1.75 20.72 -3.55
C VAL A 29 1.41 21.68 -2.43
N VAL A 30 2.22 22.71 -2.27
CA VAL A 30 2.02 23.76 -1.27
C VAL A 30 1.11 24.82 -1.86
N PRO A 31 0.02 25.21 -1.16
CA PRO A 31 -0.80 26.35 -1.57
C PRO A 31 0.01 27.65 -1.67
N GLU A 32 -0.55 28.68 -2.29
CA GLU A 32 0.08 29.99 -2.41
C GLU A 32 0.61 30.52 -1.06
N GLY A 33 1.79 31.14 -1.07
CA GLY A 33 2.45 31.70 0.12
C GLY A 33 3.44 30.77 0.82
N GLY A 34 3.65 29.55 0.35
CA GLY A 34 4.68 28.64 0.84
C GLY A 34 6.09 29.04 0.39
N LYS A 35 7.12 28.52 1.08
CA LYS A 35 8.54 28.70 0.72
C LYS A 35 8.85 28.14 -0.68
N GLU A 36 8.27 27.01 -1.02
CA GLU A 36 8.40 26.30 -2.30
C GLU A 36 7.00 25.89 -2.78
N ALA A 37 6.85 25.69 -4.08
CA ALA A 37 5.57 25.30 -4.68
C ALA A 37 5.17 23.84 -4.38
N ALA A 38 6.13 23.01 -4.00
CA ALA A 38 5.94 21.62 -3.61
C ALA A 38 7.09 21.14 -2.74
N PHE A 39 6.90 20.02 -2.06
CA PHE A 39 7.98 19.29 -1.38
C PHE A 39 7.77 17.78 -1.56
N LEU A 40 8.79 16.98 -1.27
CA LEU A 40 8.68 15.52 -1.31
C LEU A 40 8.49 15.01 0.11
N GLN A 41 7.35 14.35 0.35
CA GLN A 41 7.00 13.71 1.61
C GLN A 41 7.38 12.23 1.56
N ARG A 42 7.87 11.69 2.68
CA ARG A 42 8.10 10.25 2.81
C ARG A 42 6.77 9.50 2.89
N CYS A 43 6.68 8.35 2.18
CA CYS A 43 5.51 7.48 2.27
C CYS A 43 5.35 6.89 3.68
N PRO A 44 4.11 6.67 4.14
CA PRO A 44 3.83 6.03 5.41
C PRO A 44 4.43 4.62 5.44
N GLY A 45 4.85 4.19 6.62
CA GLY A 45 5.27 2.83 6.87
C GLY A 45 4.10 1.89 7.18
N LEU A 46 4.45 0.66 7.46
CA LEU A 46 3.53 -0.44 7.74
C LEU A 46 3.60 -0.80 9.24
N ARG A 47 2.57 -0.46 9.99
CA ARG A 47 2.43 -0.87 11.39
C ARG A 47 1.65 -2.18 11.47
N LEU A 48 2.24 -3.22 12.06
CA LEU A 48 1.59 -4.52 12.24
C LEU A 48 0.35 -4.37 13.14
N VAL A 49 -0.81 -4.84 12.69
CA VAL A 49 -2.07 -4.82 13.46
C VAL A 49 -2.60 -6.21 13.79
N ALA A 50 -2.36 -7.19 12.91
CA ALA A 50 -2.77 -8.58 13.15
C ALA A 50 -1.89 -9.56 12.37
N THR A 51 -1.92 -10.81 12.79
CA THR A 51 -1.44 -11.95 12.00
C THR A 51 -2.63 -12.89 11.77
N VAL A 52 -2.98 -13.09 10.50
CA VAL A 52 -4.18 -13.83 10.08
C VAL A 52 -3.75 -15.04 9.26
N GLY A 53 -3.74 -16.21 9.87
CA GLY A 53 -3.26 -17.44 9.25
C GLY A 53 -1.77 -17.38 8.85
N GLU A 54 -1.39 -18.25 7.93
CA GLU A 54 0.00 -18.36 7.45
C GLU A 54 0.31 -17.44 6.25
N GLY A 55 -0.72 -17.00 5.52
CA GLY A 55 -0.60 -16.18 4.32
C GLY A 55 -0.35 -16.98 3.03
N PRO A 56 -0.11 -16.29 1.92
CA PRO A 56 -0.23 -14.84 1.74
C PRO A 56 -1.65 -14.31 1.95
N ILE A 57 -1.79 -13.02 2.24
CA ILE A 57 -3.11 -12.38 2.25
C ILE A 57 -3.53 -12.15 0.79
N ARG A 58 -4.62 -12.79 0.37
CA ARG A 58 -5.09 -12.85 -1.02
C ARG A 58 -6.21 -11.86 -1.33
N GLY A 59 -6.92 -11.42 -0.31
CA GLY A 59 -8.02 -10.46 -0.41
C GLY A 59 -8.55 -10.11 0.96
N MET A 60 -9.12 -8.91 1.07
CA MET A 60 -9.75 -8.40 2.29
C MET A 60 -11.03 -7.67 1.93
N TRP A 61 -12.07 -7.83 2.77
CA TRP A 61 -13.34 -7.16 2.59
C TRP A 61 -13.97 -6.80 3.95
N LYS A 62 -14.40 -5.55 4.10
CA LYS A 62 -15.17 -5.15 5.28
C LYS A 62 -16.64 -5.46 5.04
N PHE A 63 -17.22 -6.32 5.87
CA PHE A 63 -18.63 -6.64 5.86
C PHE A 63 -19.20 -6.52 7.28
N GLY A 64 -20.19 -5.66 7.47
CA GLY A 64 -20.68 -5.29 8.79
C GLY A 64 -19.58 -4.68 9.66
N ASP A 65 -19.46 -5.19 10.90
CA ASP A 65 -18.44 -4.74 11.86
C ASP A 65 -17.15 -5.56 11.81
N PHE A 66 -17.02 -6.44 10.83
CA PHE A 66 -15.89 -7.36 10.69
C PHE A 66 -15.09 -7.13 9.40
N LEU A 67 -13.81 -7.46 9.48
CA LEU A 67 -12.95 -7.62 8.32
C LEU A 67 -12.84 -9.10 7.97
N TYR A 68 -13.15 -9.45 6.73
CA TYR A 68 -12.96 -10.80 6.19
C TYR A 68 -11.67 -10.85 5.41
N VAL A 69 -10.84 -11.85 5.72
CA VAL A 69 -9.47 -11.95 5.21
C VAL A 69 -9.27 -13.34 4.60
N ALA A 70 -8.98 -13.38 3.32
CA ALA A 70 -8.53 -14.59 2.63
C ALA A 70 -7.00 -14.71 2.82
N SER A 71 -6.57 -15.66 3.65
CA SER A 71 -5.17 -15.90 3.97
C SER A 71 -4.78 -17.34 3.62
N GLY A 72 -3.84 -17.50 2.69
CA GLY A 72 -3.48 -18.81 2.16
C GLY A 72 -4.71 -19.55 1.61
N GLY A 73 -4.95 -20.74 2.10
CA GLY A 73 -6.10 -21.58 1.74
C GLY A 73 -7.32 -21.46 2.66
N LYS A 74 -7.48 -20.37 3.42
CA LYS A 74 -8.55 -20.21 4.39
C LYS A 74 -9.14 -18.81 4.40
N LEU A 75 -10.42 -18.73 4.78
CA LEU A 75 -11.11 -17.47 5.08
C LEU A 75 -11.16 -17.28 6.59
N TYR A 76 -10.86 -16.06 7.02
CA TYR A 76 -10.90 -15.63 8.41
C TYR A 76 -11.81 -14.42 8.59
N ARG A 77 -12.35 -14.27 9.78
CA ARG A 77 -13.07 -13.08 10.24
C ARG A 77 -12.24 -12.41 11.34
N VAL A 78 -12.08 -11.11 11.25
CA VAL A 78 -11.33 -10.28 12.19
C VAL A 78 -12.27 -9.23 12.77
N ASP A 79 -12.34 -9.11 14.09
CA ASP A 79 -13.18 -8.12 14.76
C ASP A 79 -12.49 -6.74 14.89
N GLY A 80 -13.21 -5.74 15.41
CA GLY A 80 -12.70 -4.38 15.60
C GLY A 80 -11.50 -4.28 16.57
N ASN A 81 -11.22 -5.32 17.33
CA ASN A 81 -10.05 -5.45 18.21
C ASN A 81 -8.93 -6.29 17.59
N PHE A 82 -9.06 -6.62 16.31
CA PHE A 82 -8.15 -7.48 15.57
C PHE A 82 -8.04 -8.92 16.08
N ALA A 83 -9.06 -9.43 16.81
CA ALA A 83 -9.15 -10.85 17.15
C ALA A 83 -9.57 -11.65 15.91
N VAL A 84 -8.86 -12.76 15.66
CA VAL A 84 -8.97 -13.57 14.44
C VAL A 84 -9.78 -14.83 14.71
N THR A 85 -10.76 -15.12 13.85
CA THR A 85 -11.57 -16.34 13.87
C THR A 85 -11.49 -17.02 12.51
N GLU A 86 -11.10 -18.29 12.42
CA GLU A 86 -11.13 -19.08 11.20
C GLU A 86 -12.58 -19.46 10.85
N LEU A 87 -12.97 -19.29 9.59
CA LEU A 87 -14.31 -19.64 9.08
C LEU A 87 -14.30 -20.94 8.28
N GLY A 88 -13.27 -21.20 7.48
CA GLY A 88 -13.18 -22.42 6.69
C GLY A 88 -12.18 -22.34 5.54
N LEU A 89 -12.13 -23.41 4.75
CA LEU A 89 -11.21 -23.57 3.63
C LEU A 89 -11.72 -22.86 2.38
N ILE A 90 -10.78 -22.30 1.61
CA ILE A 90 -11.00 -21.76 0.27
C ILE A 90 -9.98 -22.32 -0.71
N ASN A 91 -10.34 -22.38 -2.00
CA ASN A 91 -9.49 -22.93 -3.03
C ASN A 91 -8.56 -21.88 -3.67
N GLY A 92 -7.61 -22.39 -4.49
CA GLY A 92 -6.72 -21.55 -5.31
C GLY A 92 -5.61 -20.86 -4.53
N SER A 93 -4.76 -20.15 -5.25
CA SER A 93 -3.60 -19.42 -4.71
C SER A 93 -3.53 -17.95 -5.18
N GLY A 94 -4.37 -17.56 -6.15
CA GLY A 94 -4.44 -16.20 -6.69
C GLY A 94 -5.22 -15.22 -5.81
N PRO A 95 -5.35 -13.97 -6.22
CA PRO A 95 -6.19 -12.98 -5.54
C PRO A 95 -7.63 -13.44 -5.37
N VAL A 96 -8.32 -12.89 -4.39
CA VAL A 96 -9.72 -13.20 -4.05
C VAL A 96 -10.54 -11.93 -4.19
N SER A 97 -11.64 -12.01 -4.96
CA SER A 97 -12.63 -10.93 -5.08
C SER A 97 -13.80 -11.21 -4.15
N MET A 98 -14.29 -10.17 -3.47
CA MET A 98 -15.38 -10.29 -2.50
C MET A 98 -16.42 -9.19 -2.69
N ALA A 99 -17.68 -9.52 -2.44
CA ALA A 99 -18.79 -8.57 -2.36
C ALA A 99 -19.84 -9.08 -1.36
N ASP A 100 -20.60 -8.18 -0.74
CA ASP A 100 -21.67 -8.55 0.19
C ASP A 100 -23.01 -7.92 -0.17
N ASN A 101 -24.10 -8.56 0.29
CA ASN A 101 -25.47 -8.05 0.18
C ASN A 101 -26.08 -7.63 1.54
N GLY A 102 -25.24 -7.44 2.56
CA GLY A 102 -25.66 -7.13 3.93
C GLY A 102 -26.00 -8.37 4.78
N ILE A 103 -26.15 -9.57 4.18
CA ILE A 103 -26.44 -10.85 4.86
C ILE A 103 -25.43 -11.93 4.46
N GLN A 104 -25.10 -11.99 3.18
CA GLN A 104 -24.17 -12.96 2.61
C GLN A 104 -22.93 -12.23 2.09
N LEU A 105 -21.77 -12.84 2.30
CA LEU A 105 -20.50 -12.47 1.68
C LEU A 105 -20.17 -13.49 0.60
N PHE A 106 -20.12 -13.06 -0.66
CA PHE A 106 -19.65 -13.85 -1.78
C PHE A 106 -18.13 -13.72 -1.90
N VAL A 107 -17.44 -14.86 -1.96
CA VAL A 107 -15.98 -14.96 -2.02
C VAL A 107 -15.58 -15.69 -3.28
N ALA A 108 -15.15 -14.99 -4.32
CA ALA A 108 -14.72 -15.55 -5.60
C ALA A 108 -13.21 -15.90 -5.54
N CYS A 109 -12.92 -17.20 -5.66
CA CYS A 109 -11.57 -17.76 -5.62
C CYS A 109 -11.21 -18.43 -6.95
N ASN A 110 -11.38 -17.77 -8.05
CA ASN A 110 -11.24 -18.22 -9.43
C ASN A 110 -10.66 -19.65 -9.60
N PRO A 111 -11.46 -20.63 -10.14
CA PRO A 111 -12.83 -20.48 -10.60
C PRO A 111 -13.91 -20.69 -9.52
N SER A 112 -13.57 -21.20 -8.35
CA SER A 112 -14.52 -21.53 -7.27
C SER A 112 -15.09 -20.27 -6.60
N ALA A 113 -16.27 -20.42 -5.98
CA ALA A 113 -16.85 -19.42 -5.11
C ALA A 113 -17.35 -20.03 -3.80
N PHE A 114 -17.43 -19.20 -2.77
CA PHE A 114 -17.90 -19.56 -1.44
C PHE A 114 -18.84 -18.48 -0.94
N ILE A 115 -19.81 -18.88 -0.11
CA ILE A 115 -20.74 -17.95 0.56
C ILE A 115 -20.60 -18.10 2.08
N TYR A 116 -20.40 -16.97 2.73
CA TYR A 116 -20.57 -16.87 4.18
C TYR A 116 -21.90 -16.16 4.47
N ASN A 117 -22.76 -16.79 5.26
CA ASN A 117 -24.03 -16.20 5.69
C ASN A 117 -23.90 -15.70 7.13
N ALA A 118 -24.00 -14.39 7.34
CA ALA A 118 -23.79 -13.75 8.63
C ALA A 118 -24.88 -14.09 9.66
N ASN A 119 -26.11 -14.40 9.20
CA ASN A 119 -27.22 -14.74 10.09
C ASN A 119 -27.11 -16.16 10.65
N THR A 120 -26.58 -17.09 9.87
CA THR A 120 -26.46 -18.51 10.27
C THR A 120 -25.05 -18.88 10.71
N GLY A 121 -24.05 -18.06 10.37
CA GLY A 121 -22.62 -18.37 10.58
C GLY A 121 -22.07 -19.47 9.67
N VAL A 122 -22.84 -19.94 8.69
CA VAL A 122 -22.43 -21.00 7.77
C VAL A 122 -21.53 -20.44 6.67
N PHE A 123 -20.40 -21.10 6.46
CA PHE A 123 -19.48 -20.85 5.35
C PHE A 123 -19.39 -22.12 4.47
N ALA A 124 -19.76 -22.03 3.20
CA ALA A 124 -19.79 -23.16 2.30
C ALA A 124 -19.43 -22.77 0.86
N GLN A 125 -18.90 -23.73 0.11
CA GLN A 125 -18.66 -23.59 -1.33
C GLN A 125 -20.00 -23.55 -2.09
N VAL A 126 -20.07 -22.72 -3.14
CA VAL A 126 -21.17 -22.77 -4.11
C VAL A 126 -21.03 -24.07 -4.90
N THR A 127 -22.02 -24.95 -4.75
CA THR A 127 -22.06 -26.28 -5.39
C THR A 127 -23.23 -26.44 -6.33
N ASP A 128 -23.90 -25.34 -6.66
CA ASP A 128 -24.94 -25.31 -7.67
C ASP A 128 -24.40 -25.87 -9.00
N PRO A 129 -25.06 -26.86 -9.64
CA PRO A 129 -24.56 -27.47 -10.86
C PRO A 129 -24.49 -26.51 -12.04
N ASP A 130 -25.24 -25.42 -12.00
CA ASP A 130 -25.26 -24.38 -13.03
C ASP A 130 -24.26 -23.28 -12.80
N PHE A 131 -23.48 -23.32 -11.69
CA PHE A 131 -22.44 -22.35 -11.40
C PHE A 131 -21.21 -22.51 -12.33
N PRO A 132 -20.94 -21.53 -13.24
CA PRO A 132 -19.89 -21.67 -14.26
C PRO A 132 -18.48 -21.36 -13.75
N GLY A 133 -18.36 -20.89 -12.51
CA GLY A 133 -17.15 -20.29 -11.96
C GLY A 133 -17.20 -18.76 -11.95
N ALA A 134 -16.37 -18.14 -11.08
CA ALA A 134 -16.30 -16.69 -10.94
C ALA A 134 -14.86 -16.20 -10.87
N VAL A 135 -14.53 -15.09 -11.56
CA VAL A 135 -13.24 -14.40 -11.47
C VAL A 135 -13.33 -13.21 -10.51
N THR A 136 -14.23 -12.29 -10.82
CA THR A 136 -14.53 -11.13 -9.98
C THR A 136 -16.02 -11.05 -9.71
N VAL A 137 -16.39 -10.43 -8.59
CA VAL A 137 -17.79 -10.33 -8.15
C VAL A 137 -18.09 -8.91 -7.69
N GLY A 138 -19.31 -8.47 -7.95
CA GLY A 138 -19.90 -7.24 -7.41
C GLY A 138 -21.31 -7.49 -6.92
N TYR A 139 -21.90 -6.52 -6.26
CA TYR A 139 -23.30 -6.57 -5.82
C TYR A 139 -24.08 -5.37 -6.35
N LEU A 140 -25.21 -5.64 -6.98
CA LEU A 140 -26.10 -4.63 -7.53
C LEU A 140 -27.55 -5.01 -7.33
N ASP A 141 -28.34 -4.16 -6.69
CA ASP A 141 -29.80 -4.23 -6.60
C ASP A 141 -30.34 -5.67 -6.30
N SER A 142 -29.82 -6.28 -5.25
CA SER A 142 -30.21 -7.62 -4.76
C SER A 142 -29.60 -8.82 -5.52
N TYR A 143 -28.75 -8.60 -6.51
CA TYR A 143 -28.01 -9.65 -7.22
C TYR A 143 -26.51 -9.57 -6.93
N PHE A 144 -25.85 -10.71 -6.76
CA PHE A 144 -24.42 -10.79 -7.01
C PHE A 144 -24.20 -10.92 -8.51
N VAL A 145 -23.30 -10.11 -9.04
CA VAL A 145 -22.93 -10.09 -10.45
C VAL A 145 -21.50 -10.55 -10.56
N PHE A 146 -21.20 -11.53 -11.41
CA PHE A 146 -19.85 -12.06 -11.57
C PHE A 146 -19.57 -12.42 -13.03
N ASN A 147 -18.29 -12.43 -13.42
CA ASN A 147 -17.87 -12.84 -14.75
C ASN A 147 -17.36 -14.28 -14.74
N GLU A 148 -17.77 -15.02 -15.77
CA GLU A 148 -17.34 -16.40 -16.02
C GLU A 148 -15.88 -16.43 -16.51
N PRO A 149 -15.02 -17.35 -16.01
CA PRO A 149 -13.65 -17.48 -16.45
C PRO A 149 -13.51 -17.75 -17.95
N ASN A 150 -12.64 -16.98 -18.64
CA ASN A 150 -12.35 -17.12 -20.07
C ASN A 150 -13.56 -17.06 -20.99
N SER A 151 -14.59 -16.31 -20.64
CA SER A 151 -15.86 -16.19 -21.33
C SER A 151 -16.26 -14.73 -21.56
N GLN A 152 -17.21 -14.53 -22.46
CA GLN A 152 -17.88 -13.23 -22.68
C GLN A 152 -19.09 -13.05 -21.76
N ARG A 153 -19.36 -14.02 -20.88
CA ARG A 153 -20.59 -14.05 -20.09
C ARG A 153 -20.43 -13.35 -18.75
N VAL A 154 -21.44 -12.56 -18.44
CA VAL A 154 -21.71 -12.03 -17.11
C VAL A 154 -22.96 -12.73 -16.57
N TRP A 155 -22.88 -13.13 -15.31
CA TRP A 155 -23.92 -13.89 -14.61
C TRP A 155 -24.47 -13.09 -13.44
N VAL A 156 -25.72 -13.35 -13.08
CA VAL A 156 -26.32 -12.90 -11.83
C VAL A 156 -26.79 -14.10 -11.02
N THR A 157 -26.82 -13.94 -9.69
CA THR A 157 -27.42 -14.95 -8.80
C THR A 157 -28.91 -14.73 -8.66
N SER A 158 -29.61 -15.68 -8.04
CA SER A 158 -30.97 -15.45 -7.58
C SER A 158 -31.06 -14.26 -6.62
N LEU A 159 -32.23 -13.65 -6.53
CA LEU A 159 -32.47 -12.48 -5.66
C LEU A 159 -32.09 -12.75 -4.21
N LEU A 160 -31.18 -11.98 -3.65
CA LEU A 160 -30.69 -12.04 -2.28
C LEU A 160 -30.04 -13.38 -1.87
N ASP A 161 -29.82 -14.28 -2.82
CA ASP A 161 -29.21 -15.59 -2.56
C ASP A 161 -28.04 -15.87 -3.50
N GLY A 162 -26.82 -15.75 -2.99
CA GLY A 162 -25.57 -16.05 -3.71
C GLY A 162 -25.29 -17.54 -3.92
N THR A 163 -26.12 -18.44 -3.37
CA THR A 163 -25.92 -19.89 -3.50
C THR A 163 -26.70 -20.52 -4.64
N ALA A 164 -27.71 -19.83 -5.18
CA ALA A 164 -28.60 -20.31 -6.23
C ALA A 164 -28.33 -19.57 -7.55
N ILE A 165 -28.15 -20.34 -8.63
CA ILE A 165 -27.86 -19.84 -9.98
C ILE A 165 -28.90 -20.43 -10.92
N ASP A 166 -29.59 -19.61 -11.70
CA ASP A 166 -30.41 -20.09 -12.81
C ASP A 166 -29.54 -20.23 -14.07
N PRO A 167 -29.57 -21.36 -14.78
CA PRO A 167 -28.76 -21.57 -15.99
C PRO A 167 -29.04 -20.57 -17.13
N LEU A 168 -30.14 -19.82 -17.05
CA LEU A 168 -30.50 -18.78 -18.02
C LEU A 168 -30.15 -17.36 -17.56
N ASP A 169 -29.74 -17.18 -16.30
CA ASP A 169 -29.43 -15.86 -15.71
C ASP A 169 -28.02 -15.35 -16.10
N PHE A 170 -27.76 -15.34 -17.41
CA PHE A 170 -26.54 -14.74 -17.96
C PHE A 170 -26.81 -13.90 -19.21
N ALA A 171 -25.90 -13.01 -19.52
CA ALA A 171 -25.84 -12.32 -20.80
C ALA A 171 -24.39 -12.27 -21.32
N SER A 172 -24.25 -12.11 -22.64
CA SER A 172 -22.96 -11.96 -23.30
C SER A 172 -22.69 -10.48 -23.61
N ALA A 173 -21.47 -10.03 -23.34
CA ALA A 173 -20.99 -8.73 -23.80
C ALA A 173 -20.71 -8.81 -25.31
N GLU A 174 -21.68 -8.37 -26.12
CA GLU A 174 -21.66 -8.59 -27.57
C GLU A 174 -21.19 -7.36 -28.37
N GLY A 175 -20.84 -6.26 -27.72
CA GLY A 175 -20.37 -5.05 -28.42
C GLY A 175 -19.09 -5.29 -29.23
N ASN A 176 -18.26 -6.16 -28.71
CA ASN A 176 -17.11 -6.75 -29.42
C ASN A 176 -16.95 -8.19 -28.91
N PRO A 177 -16.63 -9.18 -29.75
CA PRO A 177 -16.43 -10.55 -29.31
C PRO A 177 -15.09 -10.69 -28.56
N ASP A 178 -15.05 -10.24 -27.31
CA ASP A 178 -13.89 -10.41 -26.44
C ASP A 178 -14.29 -10.94 -25.04
N ASN A 179 -13.40 -11.69 -24.41
CA ASN A 179 -13.66 -12.25 -23.09
C ASN A 179 -13.67 -11.16 -22.02
N ILE A 180 -14.59 -11.25 -21.07
CA ILE A 180 -14.63 -10.38 -19.89
C ILE A 180 -13.49 -10.78 -18.95
N VAL A 181 -12.56 -9.86 -18.71
CA VAL A 181 -11.41 -10.03 -17.83
C VAL A 181 -11.79 -9.73 -16.38
N SER A 182 -12.57 -8.67 -16.16
CA SER A 182 -12.96 -8.18 -14.83
C SER A 182 -14.31 -7.49 -14.88
N LEU A 183 -14.93 -7.34 -13.72
CA LEU A 183 -16.08 -6.46 -13.56
C LEU A 183 -15.94 -5.60 -12.29
N MET A 184 -16.61 -4.44 -12.31
CA MET A 184 -16.74 -3.54 -11.16
C MET A 184 -18.14 -2.96 -11.12
N VAL A 185 -18.73 -2.93 -9.94
CA VAL A 185 -19.99 -2.21 -9.71
C VAL A 185 -19.69 -0.83 -9.17
N ASP A 186 -20.14 0.21 -9.90
CA ASP A 186 -19.98 1.61 -9.51
C ASP A 186 -21.23 2.41 -9.87
N HIS A 187 -21.71 3.29 -8.97
CA HIS A 187 -22.88 4.18 -9.19
C HIS A 187 -24.14 3.46 -9.72
N ARG A 188 -24.41 2.23 -9.26
CA ARG A 188 -25.48 1.35 -9.73
C ARG A 188 -25.34 0.92 -11.19
N GLU A 189 -24.14 0.93 -11.71
CA GLU A 189 -23.76 0.41 -13.02
C GLU A 189 -22.75 -0.74 -12.86
N VAL A 190 -22.82 -1.69 -13.79
CA VAL A 190 -21.86 -2.79 -13.91
C VAL A 190 -20.93 -2.47 -15.08
N TRP A 191 -19.66 -2.24 -14.75
CA TRP A 191 -18.61 -2.02 -15.72
C TRP A 191 -17.98 -3.37 -16.07
N LEU A 192 -18.12 -3.80 -17.32
CA LEU A 192 -17.57 -5.05 -17.85
C LEU A 192 -16.31 -4.74 -18.63
N PHE A 193 -15.18 -5.15 -18.09
CA PHE A 193 -13.85 -4.93 -18.67
C PHE A 193 -13.47 -6.16 -19.50
N GLY A 194 -13.55 -6.04 -20.83
CA GLY A 194 -13.08 -7.06 -21.77
C GLY A 194 -11.58 -6.94 -22.08
N ASN A 195 -11.07 -7.86 -22.92
CA ASN A 195 -9.67 -7.80 -23.36
C ASN A 195 -9.35 -6.56 -24.21
N ASN A 196 -10.33 -6.09 -24.99
CA ASN A 196 -10.16 -5.00 -25.95
C ASN A 196 -11.10 -3.82 -25.71
N THR A 197 -12.20 -4.04 -24.99
CA THR A 197 -13.27 -3.05 -24.81
C THR A 197 -13.79 -3.02 -23.39
N VAL A 198 -14.46 -1.93 -23.02
CA VAL A 198 -15.22 -1.82 -21.77
C VAL A 198 -16.64 -1.42 -22.10
N GLU A 199 -17.60 -2.18 -21.58
CA GLU A 199 -19.04 -1.91 -21.67
C GLU A 199 -19.60 -1.56 -20.29
N VAL A 200 -20.63 -0.70 -20.26
CA VAL A 200 -21.33 -0.35 -19.04
C VAL A 200 -22.78 -0.77 -19.12
N TRP A 201 -23.22 -1.49 -18.11
CA TRP A 201 -24.55 -2.04 -17.99
C TRP A 201 -25.27 -1.53 -16.74
N TYR A 202 -26.58 -1.56 -16.72
CA TYR A 202 -27.42 -1.14 -15.60
C TYR A 202 -28.53 -2.15 -15.34
N ASN A 203 -29.12 -2.11 -14.15
CA ASN A 203 -30.28 -2.93 -13.84
C ASN A 203 -31.52 -2.31 -14.49
N ALA A 204 -32.01 -2.93 -15.56
CA ALA A 204 -33.21 -2.54 -16.30
C ALA A 204 -34.49 -3.21 -15.77
N GLY A 205 -34.37 -4.14 -14.81
CA GLY A 205 -35.51 -4.86 -14.25
C GLY A 205 -36.23 -5.77 -15.27
N LEU A 206 -35.52 -6.28 -16.28
CA LEU A 206 -36.07 -7.19 -17.29
C LEU A 206 -36.37 -8.56 -16.69
N ALA A 207 -37.35 -9.25 -17.23
CA ALA A 207 -37.84 -10.51 -16.65
C ALA A 207 -36.89 -11.69 -16.87
N ASP A 208 -36.24 -11.76 -18.04
CA ASP A 208 -35.38 -12.89 -18.41
C ASP A 208 -33.95 -12.70 -17.88
N PHE A 209 -33.41 -11.50 -17.99
CA PHE A 209 -32.10 -11.12 -17.42
C PHE A 209 -32.14 -9.66 -16.97
N PRO A 210 -31.83 -9.34 -15.70
CA PRO A 210 -32.15 -8.02 -15.14
C PRO A 210 -31.30 -6.89 -15.69
N LEU A 211 -30.11 -7.16 -16.24
CA LEU A 211 -29.19 -6.13 -16.69
C LEU A 211 -29.33 -5.85 -18.19
N ALA A 212 -29.15 -4.59 -18.57
CA ALA A 212 -29.11 -4.15 -19.97
C ALA A 212 -27.92 -3.21 -20.20
N ARG A 213 -27.39 -3.21 -21.43
CA ARG A 213 -26.31 -2.31 -21.84
C ARG A 213 -26.80 -0.87 -21.88
N ILE A 214 -25.96 0.07 -21.46
CA ILE A 214 -26.18 1.49 -21.71
C ILE A 214 -25.73 1.81 -23.11
N GLU A 215 -26.64 2.23 -23.98
CA GLU A 215 -26.32 2.62 -25.34
C GLU A 215 -25.33 3.81 -25.36
N GLY A 216 -24.22 3.65 -26.11
CA GLY A 216 -23.17 4.65 -26.21
C GLY A 216 -22.13 4.65 -25.07
N ALA A 217 -22.33 3.84 -24.02
CA ALA A 217 -21.34 3.63 -22.96
C ALA A 217 -20.39 2.47 -23.34
N PHE A 218 -19.57 2.71 -24.36
CA PHE A 218 -18.65 1.74 -24.92
C PHE A 218 -17.27 2.39 -25.14
N MET A 219 -16.21 1.76 -24.67
CA MET A 219 -14.86 2.24 -24.79
C MET A 219 -13.98 1.22 -25.51
N GLU A 220 -13.21 1.68 -26.52
CA GLU A 220 -12.24 0.87 -27.27
C GLU A 220 -10.90 0.76 -26.53
N THR A 221 -10.96 0.39 -25.26
CA THR A 221 -9.81 0.18 -24.39
C THR A 221 -10.07 -1.05 -23.55
N GLY A 222 -9.17 -2.04 -23.58
CA GLY A 222 -9.30 -3.27 -22.84
C GLY A 222 -8.70 -3.22 -21.44
N CYS A 223 -8.86 -4.31 -20.70
CA CYS A 223 -8.22 -4.58 -19.41
C CYS A 223 -7.24 -5.75 -19.56
N LEU A 224 -6.02 -5.60 -19.04
CA LEU A 224 -4.98 -6.64 -19.13
C LEU A 224 -4.97 -7.57 -17.92
N ALA A 225 -5.39 -7.10 -16.75
CA ALA A 225 -5.27 -7.84 -15.50
C ALA A 225 -6.58 -7.76 -14.69
N PRO A 226 -7.18 -8.90 -14.34
CA PRO A 226 -8.50 -8.94 -13.71
C PRO A 226 -8.56 -8.21 -12.37
N TYR A 227 -7.49 -8.25 -11.62
CA TYR A 227 -7.41 -7.65 -10.28
C TYR A 227 -6.75 -6.27 -10.27
N SER A 228 -6.52 -5.65 -11.43
CA SER A 228 -5.99 -4.28 -11.53
C SER A 228 -7.06 -3.20 -11.39
N VAL A 229 -8.32 -3.56 -11.52
CA VAL A 229 -9.46 -2.62 -11.48
C VAL A 229 -9.70 -2.16 -10.06
N ALA A 230 -9.71 -0.85 -9.83
CA ALA A 230 -9.95 -0.26 -8.51
C ALA A 230 -10.75 1.04 -8.61
N LYS A 231 -11.63 1.25 -7.63
CA LYS A 231 -12.44 2.47 -7.52
C LYS A 231 -11.70 3.51 -6.70
N LEU A 232 -11.55 4.71 -7.21
CA LEU A 232 -10.89 5.82 -6.51
C LEU A 232 -11.46 7.16 -6.95
N ASP A 233 -11.79 8.01 -5.97
CA ASP A 233 -12.15 9.41 -6.20
C ASP A 233 -13.26 9.54 -7.26
N ASN A 234 -14.37 8.82 -7.04
CA ASN A 234 -15.54 8.81 -7.92
C ASN A 234 -15.25 8.36 -9.36
N ALA A 235 -14.22 7.54 -9.56
CA ALA A 235 -13.81 7.00 -10.84
C ALA A 235 -13.27 5.57 -10.68
N VAL A 236 -13.14 4.87 -11.79
CA VAL A 236 -12.53 3.54 -11.87
C VAL A 236 -11.20 3.65 -12.63
N LEU A 237 -10.15 3.04 -12.07
CA LEU A 237 -8.84 2.93 -12.71
C LEU A 237 -8.54 1.48 -13.04
N TRP A 238 -7.82 1.25 -14.14
CA TRP A 238 -7.41 -0.10 -14.55
C TRP A 238 -6.14 -0.09 -15.41
N LEU A 239 -5.46 -1.22 -15.43
CA LEU A 239 -4.36 -1.48 -16.34
C LEU A 239 -4.91 -2.04 -17.65
N GLY A 240 -4.71 -1.35 -18.74
CA GLY A 240 -5.29 -1.75 -20.01
C GLY A 240 -4.36 -1.64 -21.21
N SER A 241 -4.98 -1.79 -22.38
CA SER A 241 -4.36 -1.65 -23.68
C SER A 241 -5.30 -0.92 -24.63
N ASP A 242 -4.72 -0.33 -25.66
CA ASP A 242 -5.45 0.19 -26.80
C ASP A 242 -4.71 -0.15 -28.12
N ALA A 243 -5.21 0.32 -29.24
CA ALA A 243 -4.58 0.11 -30.55
C ALA A 243 -3.13 0.65 -30.66
N ARG A 244 -2.68 1.46 -29.69
CA ARG A 244 -1.34 2.07 -29.64
C ARG A 244 -0.35 1.29 -28.80
N GLY A 245 -0.82 0.42 -27.89
CA GLY A 245 0.06 -0.40 -27.06
C GLY A 245 -0.57 -0.94 -25.78
N ASN A 246 0.20 -1.75 -25.08
CA ASN A 246 -0.16 -2.40 -23.82
C ASN A 246 0.51 -1.69 -22.63
N GLY A 247 -0.01 -1.92 -21.43
CA GLY A 247 0.57 -1.40 -20.19
C GLY A 247 0.27 0.07 -19.96
N ILE A 248 -0.89 0.53 -20.42
CA ILE A 248 -1.40 1.88 -20.23
C ILE A 248 -2.37 1.86 -19.05
N VAL A 249 -2.25 2.83 -18.14
CA VAL A 249 -3.21 2.98 -17.04
C VAL A 249 -4.25 4.02 -17.43
N TYR A 250 -5.51 3.61 -17.30
CA TYR A 250 -6.67 4.43 -17.60
C TYR A 250 -7.45 4.78 -16.33
N ARG A 251 -8.12 5.92 -16.39
CA ARG A 251 -9.17 6.35 -15.47
C ARG A 251 -10.40 6.71 -16.30
N ASN A 252 -11.60 6.35 -15.86
CA ASN A 252 -12.79 6.81 -16.56
C ASN A 252 -13.09 8.30 -16.26
N GLN A 253 -13.63 8.97 -17.26
CA GLN A 253 -14.23 10.28 -17.16
C GLN A 253 -15.59 10.22 -17.86
N GLY A 254 -16.67 10.01 -17.07
CA GLY A 254 -17.91 9.49 -17.62
C GLY A 254 -17.65 8.15 -18.30
N TYR A 255 -18.15 7.96 -19.51
CA TYR A 255 -17.94 6.75 -20.30
C TYR A 255 -16.74 6.86 -21.29
N ASN A 256 -15.74 7.64 -20.95
CA ASN A 256 -14.51 7.76 -21.74
C ASN A 256 -13.30 7.32 -20.91
N ALA A 257 -12.38 6.59 -21.52
CA ALA A 257 -11.13 6.18 -20.92
C ALA A 257 -10.09 7.30 -21.07
N GLN A 258 -9.68 7.90 -19.97
CA GLN A 258 -8.60 8.88 -19.91
C GLN A 258 -7.29 8.19 -19.52
N ARG A 259 -6.27 8.34 -20.35
CA ARG A 259 -4.92 7.86 -20.02
C ARG A 259 -4.30 8.71 -18.92
N VAL A 260 -3.86 8.08 -17.82
CA VAL A 260 -3.21 8.73 -16.69
C VAL A 260 -1.75 8.31 -16.53
N SER A 261 -1.31 7.25 -17.21
CA SER A 261 0.09 6.86 -17.24
C SER A 261 0.91 7.78 -18.14
N THR A 262 2.15 8.06 -17.73
CA THR A 262 3.13 8.77 -18.55
C THR A 262 3.88 7.80 -19.45
N HIS A 263 4.45 8.29 -20.57
CA HIS A 263 5.27 7.45 -21.46
C HIS A 263 6.44 6.75 -20.72
N ALA A 264 6.98 7.37 -19.67
CA ALA A 264 8.05 6.78 -18.89
C ALA A 264 7.56 5.57 -18.09
N ILE A 265 6.39 5.70 -17.44
CA ILE A 265 5.76 4.60 -16.67
C ILE A 265 5.37 3.44 -17.58
N GLU A 266 4.76 3.74 -18.74
CA GLU A 266 4.37 2.72 -19.71
C GLU A 266 5.60 1.98 -20.26
N TRP A 267 6.67 2.70 -20.54
CA TRP A 267 7.93 2.09 -20.96
C TRP A 267 8.45 1.11 -19.89
N GLN A 268 8.41 1.47 -18.61
CA GLN A 268 8.81 0.57 -17.54
C GLN A 268 7.89 -0.66 -17.47
N ILE A 269 6.58 -0.47 -17.52
CA ILE A 269 5.60 -1.56 -17.49
C ILE A 269 5.80 -2.50 -18.68
N GLN A 270 6.06 -1.97 -19.89
CA GLN A 270 6.28 -2.76 -21.09
C GLN A 270 7.56 -3.62 -21.08
N GLN A 271 8.48 -3.36 -20.14
CA GLN A 271 9.65 -4.23 -19.93
C GLN A 271 9.32 -5.46 -19.08
N TYR A 272 8.16 -5.52 -18.45
CA TYR A 272 7.77 -6.66 -17.62
C TYR A 272 7.29 -7.82 -18.49
N ASN A 273 7.74 -9.03 -18.16
CA ASN A 273 7.39 -10.23 -18.93
C ASN A 273 5.93 -10.66 -18.77
N VAL A 274 5.31 -10.33 -17.62
CA VAL A 274 3.94 -10.68 -17.25
C VAL A 274 3.23 -9.42 -16.79
N LEU A 275 2.07 -9.13 -17.35
CA LEU A 275 1.24 -7.97 -17.02
C LEU A 275 -0.14 -8.37 -16.46
N ASN A 276 -0.62 -9.56 -16.79
CA ASN A 276 -1.94 -10.04 -16.40
C ASN A 276 -2.03 -10.50 -14.94
N ASP A 277 -0.89 -10.55 -14.24
CA ASP A 277 -0.81 -10.80 -12.80
C ASP A 277 -0.92 -9.53 -11.96
N ALA A 278 -1.06 -8.36 -12.59
CA ALA A 278 -1.10 -7.09 -11.89
C ALA A 278 -2.30 -6.99 -10.94
N ILE A 279 -2.03 -6.45 -9.76
CA ILE A 279 -3.01 -6.23 -8.69
C ILE A 279 -3.10 -4.74 -8.40
N GLY A 280 -4.32 -4.19 -8.41
CA GLY A 280 -4.60 -2.80 -8.11
C GLY A 280 -5.50 -2.65 -6.89
N TYR A 281 -5.22 -1.66 -6.08
CA TYR A 281 -6.12 -1.20 -5.04
C TYR A 281 -5.96 0.31 -4.84
N SER A 282 -6.89 0.91 -4.13
CA SER A 282 -6.89 2.35 -3.89
C SER A 282 -7.06 2.65 -2.41
N TYR A 283 -6.54 3.79 -1.97
CA TYR A 283 -6.78 4.30 -0.63
C TYR A 283 -6.62 5.82 -0.60
N GLN A 284 -7.13 6.45 0.45
CA GLN A 284 -7.01 7.88 0.68
C GLN A 284 -6.27 8.12 2.00
N GLN A 285 -5.36 9.09 2.00
CA GLN A 285 -4.61 9.49 3.18
C GLN A 285 -4.11 10.93 3.04
N ASP A 286 -4.22 11.73 4.10
CA ASP A 286 -3.69 13.09 4.19
C ASP A 286 -4.09 14.01 3.01
N GLY A 287 -5.31 13.86 2.48
CA GLY A 287 -5.81 14.63 1.34
C GLY A 287 -5.39 14.11 -0.03
N HIS A 288 -4.59 13.06 -0.08
CA HIS A 288 -4.21 12.38 -1.31
C HIS A 288 -5.09 11.16 -1.59
N SER A 289 -5.30 10.87 -2.87
CA SER A 289 -6.01 9.69 -3.37
C SER A 289 -5.05 8.86 -4.22
N PHE A 290 -4.69 7.69 -3.73
CA PHE A 290 -3.67 6.84 -4.33
C PHE A 290 -4.27 5.61 -5.01
N TYR A 291 -3.87 5.36 -6.26
CA TYR A 291 -4.03 4.08 -6.93
C TYR A 291 -2.71 3.33 -6.93
N VAL A 292 -2.67 2.21 -6.25
CA VAL A 292 -1.49 1.33 -6.13
C VAL A 292 -1.62 0.20 -7.13
N LEU A 293 -0.63 0.04 -7.99
CA LEU A 293 -0.57 -0.99 -9.02
C LEU A 293 0.71 -1.81 -8.85
N THR A 294 0.56 -3.05 -8.44
CA THR A 294 1.65 -3.99 -8.18
C THR A 294 1.74 -5.04 -9.28
N PHE A 295 2.95 -5.31 -9.74
CA PHE A 295 3.30 -6.38 -10.68
C PHE A 295 4.07 -7.47 -9.95
N PRO A 296 3.40 -8.54 -9.50
CA PRO A 296 4.00 -9.58 -8.67
C PRO A 296 5.23 -10.24 -9.29
N THR A 297 5.14 -10.68 -10.54
CA THR A 297 6.25 -11.34 -11.24
C THR A 297 7.41 -10.39 -11.50
N ALA A 298 7.14 -9.13 -11.80
CA ALA A 298 8.17 -8.10 -12.02
C ALA A 298 8.76 -7.52 -10.73
N GLN A 299 8.20 -7.87 -9.56
CA GLN A 299 8.62 -7.34 -8.25
C GLN A 299 8.61 -5.81 -8.19
N ALA A 300 7.60 -5.17 -8.78
CA ALA A 300 7.48 -3.72 -8.88
C ALA A 300 6.11 -3.24 -8.41
N THR A 301 6.07 -2.06 -7.80
CA THR A 301 4.83 -1.38 -7.40
C THR A 301 4.90 0.09 -7.80
N TRP A 302 3.93 0.52 -8.59
CA TRP A 302 3.73 1.90 -9.00
C TRP A 302 2.52 2.49 -8.31
N VAL A 303 2.60 3.78 -7.99
CA VAL A 303 1.51 4.50 -7.34
C VAL A 303 1.22 5.78 -8.12
N PHE A 304 -0.05 5.95 -8.47
CA PHE A 304 -0.57 7.18 -9.05
C PHE A 304 -1.29 7.99 -7.97
N ASP A 305 -0.91 9.22 -7.81
CA ASP A 305 -1.55 10.17 -6.92
C ASP A 305 -2.49 11.08 -7.75
N VAL A 306 -3.78 10.99 -7.48
CA VAL A 306 -4.79 11.78 -8.20
C VAL A 306 -4.68 13.26 -7.87
N ALA A 307 -4.31 13.61 -6.64
CA ALA A 307 -4.23 15.00 -6.19
C ALA A 307 -3.14 15.79 -6.93
N THR A 308 -2.01 15.15 -7.23
CA THR A 308 -0.86 15.80 -7.90
C THR A 308 -0.70 15.38 -9.37
N GLY A 309 -1.39 14.33 -9.81
CA GLY A 309 -1.19 13.71 -11.12
C GLY A 309 0.18 13.04 -11.28
N ALA A 310 0.91 12.84 -10.19
CA ALA A 310 2.27 12.32 -10.20
C ALA A 310 2.33 10.81 -9.95
N TRP A 311 3.34 10.17 -10.53
CA TRP A 311 3.68 8.78 -10.29
C TRP A 311 4.91 8.66 -9.40
N HIS A 312 4.92 7.63 -8.54
CA HIS A 312 6.08 7.25 -7.74
C HIS A 312 6.13 5.73 -7.56
N GLU A 313 7.31 5.22 -7.20
CA GLU A 313 7.48 3.81 -6.81
C GLU A 313 7.21 3.66 -5.31
N ARG A 314 6.55 2.58 -4.92
CA ARG A 314 6.60 2.05 -3.55
C ARG A 314 7.31 0.71 -3.57
N ALA A 315 8.21 0.51 -2.64
CA ALA A 315 9.02 -0.69 -2.63
C ALA A 315 9.39 -1.08 -1.21
N TYR A 316 9.43 -2.38 -1.00
CA TYR A 316 10.05 -3.00 0.16
C TYR A 316 11.57 -3.12 -0.07
N TRP A 317 12.37 -2.87 0.95
CA TRP A 317 13.82 -3.02 0.91
C TRP A 317 14.22 -4.33 1.61
N ASP A 318 14.82 -5.27 0.87
CA ASP A 318 15.24 -6.57 1.40
C ASP A 318 16.67 -6.58 1.99
N GLY A 319 17.26 -5.39 2.17
CA GLY A 319 18.66 -5.21 2.61
C GLY A 319 19.65 -5.08 1.43
N VAL A 320 19.27 -5.51 0.23
CA VAL A 320 20.12 -5.52 -0.97
C VAL A 320 19.48 -4.76 -2.12
N GLN A 321 18.19 -5.00 -2.37
CA GLN A 321 17.48 -4.43 -3.51
C GLN A 321 16.02 -4.11 -3.17
N TYR A 322 15.43 -3.25 -4.00
CA TYR A 322 14.01 -2.96 -3.94
C TYR A 322 13.20 -4.13 -4.51
N ARG A 323 12.16 -4.54 -3.79
CA ARG A 323 11.14 -5.51 -4.18
C ARG A 323 9.80 -4.83 -4.27
N ARG A 324 8.77 -5.50 -4.80
CA ARG A 324 7.41 -5.00 -4.71
C ARG A 324 7.04 -4.64 -3.28
N HIS A 325 6.18 -3.65 -3.10
CA HIS A 325 5.67 -3.28 -1.79
C HIS A 325 4.99 -4.49 -1.10
N ARG A 326 5.03 -4.55 0.22
CA ARG A 326 4.47 -5.69 0.97
C ARG A 326 2.95 -5.83 0.83
N SER A 327 2.24 -4.73 0.57
CA SER A 327 0.78 -4.75 0.43
C SER A 327 0.31 -5.47 -0.84
N ASN A 328 -0.68 -6.34 -0.68
CA ASN A 328 -1.28 -7.11 -1.76
C ASN A 328 -2.75 -6.72 -1.99
N CYS A 329 -3.44 -6.30 -0.95
CA CYS A 329 -4.83 -5.84 -0.97
C CYS A 329 -5.06 -4.86 0.18
N GLN A 330 -6.21 -4.16 0.16
CA GLN A 330 -6.55 -3.10 1.09
C GLN A 330 -8.00 -3.20 1.55
N ALA A 331 -8.27 -2.74 2.78
CA ALA A 331 -9.61 -2.44 3.28
C ALA A 331 -9.56 -1.26 4.27
N ASN A 332 -10.67 -0.53 4.39
CA ASN A 332 -10.85 0.45 5.45
C ASN A 332 -11.49 -0.24 6.65
N PHE A 333 -10.77 -0.38 7.75
CA PHE A 333 -11.25 -1.11 8.93
C PHE A 333 -10.76 -0.47 10.23
N ALA A 334 -11.63 -0.44 11.25
CA ALA A 334 -11.34 0.14 12.56
C ALA A 334 -10.74 1.56 12.51
N GLY A 335 -11.21 2.40 11.57
CA GLY A 335 -10.71 3.76 11.36
C GLY A 335 -9.33 3.88 10.72
N GLN A 336 -8.80 2.78 10.18
CA GLN A 336 -7.46 2.70 9.57
C GLN A 336 -7.54 2.14 8.15
N VAL A 337 -6.56 2.48 7.34
CA VAL A 337 -6.31 1.83 6.05
C VAL A 337 -5.45 0.61 6.31
N VAL A 338 -6.04 -0.58 6.26
CA VAL A 338 -5.31 -1.83 6.49
C VAL A 338 -4.95 -2.50 5.17
N VAL A 339 -3.77 -3.14 5.13
CA VAL A 339 -3.24 -3.83 3.96
C VAL A 339 -2.71 -5.22 4.35
N GLY A 340 -2.90 -6.18 3.46
CA GLY A 340 -2.43 -7.55 3.66
C GLY A 340 -1.08 -7.82 3.01
N ASP A 341 -0.22 -8.61 3.67
CA ASP A 341 1.10 -8.99 3.17
C ASP A 341 0.98 -10.10 2.10
N TRP A 342 1.74 -9.96 1.02
CA TRP A 342 1.78 -10.95 -0.05
C TRP A 342 2.66 -12.18 0.26
N GLU A 343 3.52 -12.10 1.27
CA GLU A 343 4.48 -13.14 1.61
C GLU A 343 4.00 -14.01 2.78
N ASN A 344 3.25 -13.41 3.69
CA ASN A 344 2.84 -14.06 4.95
C ASN A 344 1.44 -13.61 5.38
N GLY A 345 0.98 -14.08 6.56
CA GLY A 345 -0.34 -13.77 7.12
C GLY A 345 -0.45 -12.42 7.85
N ARG A 346 0.50 -11.50 7.69
CA ARG A 346 0.48 -10.24 8.41
C ARG A 346 -0.46 -9.23 7.76
N VAL A 347 -1.19 -8.53 8.59
CA VAL A 347 -2.02 -7.38 8.22
C VAL A 347 -1.43 -6.15 8.89
N TYR A 348 -1.19 -5.12 8.10
CA TYR A 348 -0.61 -3.86 8.55
C TYR A 348 -1.62 -2.73 8.39
N ALA A 349 -1.45 -1.65 9.17
CA ALA A 349 -2.04 -0.35 8.88
C ALA A 349 -1.01 0.57 8.23
N PHE A 350 -1.40 1.37 7.24
CA PHE A 350 -0.61 2.52 6.81
C PHE A 350 -0.61 3.56 7.93
N ASP A 351 0.59 3.89 8.42
CA ASP A 351 0.75 4.81 9.54
C ASP A 351 1.70 5.95 9.17
N PRO A 352 1.22 7.21 9.11
CA PRO A 352 2.05 8.35 8.73
C PRO A 352 3.13 8.72 9.76
N GLU A 353 3.05 8.17 10.96
CA GLU A 353 4.05 8.37 12.01
C GLU A 353 5.08 7.23 12.08
N VAL A 354 4.90 6.17 11.29
CA VAL A 354 5.80 5.03 11.18
C VAL A 354 6.51 5.05 9.83
N TYR A 355 7.83 4.84 9.82
CA TYR A 355 8.67 4.89 8.63
C TYR A 355 9.50 3.62 8.46
N GLN A 356 8.87 2.49 8.77
CA GLN A 356 9.39 1.12 8.63
C GLN A 356 8.29 0.22 8.03
N ASP A 357 8.67 -0.88 7.42
CA ASP A 357 7.74 -1.88 6.91
C ASP A 357 7.63 -3.06 7.89
N GLY A 358 6.80 -2.90 8.92
CA GLY A 358 6.81 -3.77 10.09
C GLY A 358 8.09 -3.53 10.90
N ASN A 359 8.97 -4.52 10.94
CA ASN A 359 10.28 -4.42 11.60
C ASN A 359 11.44 -4.17 10.62
N ASP A 360 11.15 -4.10 9.32
CA ASP A 360 12.15 -3.97 8.28
C ASP A 360 12.36 -2.49 7.90
N GLU A 361 13.54 -2.19 7.38
CA GLU A 361 13.87 -0.84 6.93
C GLU A 361 13.04 -0.44 5.71
N GLN A 362 12.43 0.73 5.73
CA GLN A 362 11.86 1.37 4.56
C GLN A 362 12.88 2.33 3.95
N ARG A 363 13.56 1.91 2.89
CA ARG A 363 14.51 2.77 2.18
C ARG A 363 13.78 3.71 1.24
N TRP A 364 14.00 5.03 1.39
CA TRP A 364 13.56 6.04 0.44
C TRP A 364 14.69 6.43 -0.51
N LEU A 365 14.35 6.92 -1.72
CA LEU A 365 15.31 7.30 -2.73
C LEU A 365 14.76 8.40 -3.63
N ARG A 366 15.60 9.37 -3.95
CA ARG A 366 15.35 10.35 -4.99
C ARG A 366 16.58 10.54 -5.87
N SER A 367 16.45 10.35 -7.18
CA SER A 367 17.47 10.71 -8.15
C SER A 367 17.01 11.84 -9.07
N TRP A 368 17.95 12.70 -9.50
CA TRP A 368 17.67 13.83 -10.38
C TRP A 368 18.94 14.32 -11.08
N ARG A 369 18.77 15.05 -12.17
CA ARG A 369 19.91 15.71 -12.85
C ARG A 369 20.41 16.89 -12.03
N ALA A 370 21.74 17.04 -11.98
CA ALA A 370 22.39 18.09 -11.21
C ALA A 370 22.03 19.50 -11.71
N LEU A 371 21.92 19.67 -13.02
CA LEU A 371 21.67 20.98 -13.65
C LEU A 371 20.22 21.09 -14.13
N PRO A 372 19.61 22.28 -14.04
CA PRO A 372 18.30 22.55 -14.60
C PRO A 372 18.28 22.37 -16.12
N THR A 373 17.09 22.09 -16.65
CA THR A 373 16.86 22.00 -18.11
C THR A 373 17.32 23.28 -18.82
N GLY A 374 18.03 23.12 -19.94
CA GLY A 374 18.57 24.24 -20.73
C GLY A 374 19.89 24.85 -20.24
N GLN A 375 20.40 24.42 -19.07
CA GLN A 375 21.70 24.83 -18.56
C GLN A 375 22.81 23.80 -18.80
N ASN A 376 22.53 22.82 -19.65
CA ASN A 376 23.52 21.83 -20.05
C ASN A 376 24.60 22.50 -20.92
N THR A 377 25.79 22.66 -20.35
CA THR A 377 26.94 23.22 -21.06
C THR A 377 27.83 22.09 -21.59
N LEU A 378 28.47 22.29 -22.76
CA LEU A 378 29.47 21.36 -23.26
C LEU A 378 30.78 21.36 -22.43
N LYS A 379 30.85 22.17 -21.36
CA LYS A 379 32.01 22.29 -20.48
C LYS A 379 31.91 21.35 -19.31
N ARG A 380 33.06 20.87 -18.85
CA ARG A 380 33.14 20.21 -17.55
C ARG A 380 32.75 21.18 -16.44
N THR A 381 32.14 20.66 -15.38
CA THR A 381 31.75 21.45 -14.22
C THR A 381 32.41 20.89 -12.96
N ALA A 382 32.95 21.78 -12.12
CA ALA A 382 33.46 21.42 -10.80
C ALA A 382 32.32 21.58 -9.79
N HIS A 383 31.97 20.50 -9.09
CA HIS A 383 30.91 20.47 -8.09
C HIS A 383 31.56 20.59 -6.69
N HIS A 384 31.32 21.69 -6.04
CA HIS A 384 31.95 22.01 -4.75
C HIS A 384 31.15 21.47 -3.58
N ALA A 385 29.83 21.67 -3.60
CA ALA A 385 28.94 21.22 -2.54
C ALA A 385 27.51 21.04 -3.07
N LEU A 386 26.82 20.07 -2.50
CA LEU A 386 25.36 19.88 -2.62
C LEU A 386 24.76 20.02 -1.21
N GLN A 387 23.83 20.93 -1.04
CA GLN A 387 23.05 21.09 0.17
C GLN A 387 21.62 20.61 -0.10
N LEU A 388 21.11 19.72 0.75
CA LEU A 388 19.71 19.30 0.76
C LEU A 388 18.94 20.20 1.72
N ASP A 389 17.89 20.84 1.25
CA ASP A 389 16.93 21.57 2.08
C ASP A 389 15.83 20.58 2.47
N CYS A 390 15.93 20.05 3.67
CA CYS A 390 14.98 19.06 4.17
C CYS A 390 14.69 19.27 5.65
N GLU A 391 13.48 18.95 6.04
CA GLU A 391 13.09 18.76 7.41
C GLU A 391 13.27 17.28 7.74
N ALA A 392 14.18 16.97 8.65
CA ALA A 392 14.32 15.65 9.24
C ALA A 392 13.54 15.61 10.55
N GLY A 393 12.63 14.68 10.61
CA GLY A 393 11.53 14.74 11.52
C GLY A 393 11.76 14.56 12.99
N ALA A 394 10.67 14.79 13.64
CA ALA A 394 10.46 14.78 15.07
C ALA A 394 10.23 13.38 15.67
N SER A 395 10.25 12.30 14.90
CA SER A 395 10.15 10.96 15.50
C SER A 395 11.48 10.58 16.14
N ALA A 396 11.43 10.18 17.39
CA ALA A 396 12.58 9.61 18.05
C ALA A 396 12.95 8.29 17.36
N PHE A 397 14.10 8.30 16.69
CA PHE A 397 14.71 7.09 16.19
C PHE A 397 15.37 6.35 17.33
N PHE A 398 14.92 5.13 17.58
CA PHE A 398 15.47 4.28 18.61
C PHE A 398 16.28 3.17 17.94
N ASP A 399 17.52 3.02 18.35
CA ASP A 399 18.30 1.83 18.05
C ASP A 399 17.70 0.65 18.86
N THR A 400 16.81 -0.08 18.22
CA THR A 400 16.12 -1.23 18.82
C THR A 400 17.02 -2.45 18.97
N ALA A 401 18.23 -2.45 18.42
CA ALA A 401 19.19 -3.55 18.62
C ALA A 401 19.59 -3.70 20.09
N SER A 402 19.45 -2.63 20.89
CA SER A 402 19.75 -2.61 22.31
C SER A 402 18.52 -2.44 23.23
N ALA A 403 17.32 -2.25 22.67
CA ALA A 403 16.09 -2.06 23.41
C ALA A 403 15.14 -3.26 23.27
N SER A 404 14.55 -3.69 24.38
CA SER A 404 13.53 -4.74 24.40
C SER A 404 12.40 -4.35 25.36
N ILE A 405 11.21 -4.94 25.19
CA ILE A 405 10.14 -4.75 26.14
C ILE A 405 10.49 -5.43 27.46
N ASN A 406 10.41 -4.67 28.53
CA ASN A 406 10.45 -5.22 29.88
C ASN A 406 9.06 -5.73 30.27
N TRP A 407 8.76 -6.97 29.86
CA TRP A 407 7.47 -7.59 30.13
C TRP A 407 7.17 -7.75 31.63
N ILE A 408 8.20 -7.83 32.48
CA ILE A 408 8.03 -7.84 33.94
C ILE A 408 7.51 -6.48 34.39
N ALA A 409 8.13 -5.37 33.96
CA ALA A 409 7.65 -4.03 34.29
C ALA A 409 6.25 -3.77 33.72
N PHE A 410 5.96 -4.25 32.51
CA PHE A 410 4.65 -4.14 31.88
C PHE A 410 3.58 -4.91 32.68
N GLY A 411 3.84 -6.16 33.03
CA GLY A 411 2.95 -6.98 33.90
C GLY A 411 2.73 -6.39 35.28
N LEU A 412 3.76 -5.81 35.89
CA LEU A 412 3.64 -5.09 37.18
C LEU A 412 2.80 -3.82 37.02
N GLY A 413 2.89 -3.12 35.90
CA GLY A 413 2.03 -1.97 35.60
C GLY A 413 0.56 -2.36 35.50
N ILE A 414 0.25 -3.49 34.86
CA ILE A 414 -1.10 -4.05 34.80
C ILE A 414 -1.58 -4.41 36.24
N LEU A 415 -0.74 -5.06 37.03
CA LEU A 415 -1.06 -5.42 38.42
C LEU A 415 -1.39 -4.17 39.24
N GLN A 416 -0.55 -3.13 39.17
CA GLN A 416 -0.79 -1.87 39.89
C GLN A 416 -2.09 -1.19 39.46
N TYR A 417 -2.41 -1.24 38.17
CA TYR A 417 -3.68 -0.73 37.67
C TYR A 417 -4.88 -1.51 38.18
N SER A 418 -4.84 -2.83 38.13
CA SER A 418 -5.94 -3.70 38.54
C SER A 418 -6.29 -3.60 40.03
N VAL A 419 -5.30 -3.24 40.87
CA VAL A 419 -5.49 -3.03 42.32
C VAL A 419 -5.64 -1.55 42.71
N GLY A 420 -5.72 -0.64 41.75
CA GLY A 420 -5.96 0.80 42.00
C GLY A 420 -4.80 1.54 42.67
N THR A 421 -3.58 1.02 42.61
CA THR A 421 -2.39 1.62 43.28
C THR A 421 -1.51 2.42 42.33
N GLN A 422 -2.05 2.88 41.19
CA GLN A 422 -1.25 3.56 40.15
C GLN A 422 -0.74 4.94 40.55
N PRO A 423 0.50 5.28 40.13
CA PRO A 423 0.94 6.67 40.05
C PRO A 423 0.04 7.42 39.06
N GLY A 424 -0.26 8.72 39.31
CA GLY A 424 -1.13 9.54 38.49
C GLY A 424 -0.66 9.79 37.03
N SER A 425 0.47 9.20 36.61
CA SER A 425 1.04 9.25 35.25
C SER A 425 0.96 7.92 34.50
N SER A 426 0.19 6.95 35.01
CA SER A 426 0.10 5.64 34.37
C SER A 426 -0.77 5.68 33.11
N ILE A 427 -0.28 5.01 32.08
CA ILE A 427 -0.93 4.86 30.77
C ILE A 427 -1.74 3.57 30.65
N MET A 428 -1.69 2.68 31.64
CA MET A 428 -2.51 1.46 31.65
C MET A 428 -4.00 1.81 31.67
N GLY A 429 -4.78 1.08 30.91
CA GLY A 429 -6.22 1.33 30.73
C GLY A 429 -6.54 2.41 29.68
N GLU A 430 -5.56 3.10 29.10
CA GLU A 430 -5.80 3.96 27.94
C GLU A 430 -6.20 3.13 26.71
N LYS A 431 -7.01 3.72 25.83
CA LYS A 431 -7.38 3.07 24.58
C LYS A 431 -6.17 2.98 23.64
N PHE A 432 -5.90 1.76 23.20
CA PHE A 432 -4.81 1.41 22.31
C PHE A 432 -5.35 0.45 21.24
N ASN A 433 -5.35 0.85 19.98
CA ASN A 433 -5.88 0.07 18.86
C ASN A 433 -7.27 -0.55 19.11
N GLY A 434 -8.18 0.24 19.69
CA GLY A 434 -9.53 -0.23 20.02
C GLY A 434 -9.65 -1.04 21.31
N ARG A 435 -8.55 -1.42 21.96
CA ARG A 435 -8.49 -2.10 23.27
C ARG A 435 -7.99 -1.15 24.36
N MET A 436 -8.16 -1.57 25.60
CA MET A 436 -7.46 -0.93 26.71
C MET A 436 -6.02 -1.47 26.79
N LEU A 437 -5.04 -0.59 26.99
CA LEU A 437 -3.66 -1.03 27.20
C LEU A 437 -3.58 -1.84 28.50
N GLY A 438 -3.14 -3.07 28.39
CA GLY A 438 -3.10 -4.03 29.50
C GLY A 438 -4.24 -5.05 29.53
N ASP A 439 -5.30 -4.87 28.74
CA ASP A 439 -6.38 -5.86 28.55
C ASP A 439 -5.89 -6.93 27.54
N VAL A 440 -5.19 -7.92 28.07
CA VAL A 440 -4.46 -8.91 27.26
C VAL A 440 -5.37 -9.98 26.69
N ASP A 441 -6.43 -10.32 27.41
CA ASP A 441 -7.42 -11.35 27.01
C ASP A 441 -8.65 -10.79 26.30
N ASN A 442 -8.72 -9.45 26.11
CA ASN A 442 -9.79 -8.75 25.40
C ASN A 442 -11.17 -8.88 26.07
N THR A 443 -11.20 -8.83 27.36
CA THR A 443 -12.46 -8.88 28.15
C THR A 443 -13.13 -7.52 28.31
N GLY A 444 -12.47 -6.44 27.83
CA GLY A 444 -12.94 -5.06 27.96
C GLY A 444 -12.59 -4.40 29.31
N SER A 445 -11.77 -5.05 30.11
CA SER A 445 -11.28 -4.53 31.39
C SER A 445 -9.89 -5.07 31.72
N VAL A 446 -9.05 -4.21 32.29
CA VAL A 446 -7.71 -4.61 32.76
C VAL A 446 -7.81 -5.17 34.16
N VAL A 447 -7.54 -6.46 34.30
CA VAL A 447 -7.71 -7.21 35.55
C VAL A 447 -6.44 -7.97 35.95
N LEU A 448 -6.45 -8.56 37.16
CA LEU A 448 -5.31 -9.33 37.68
C LEU A 448 -4.90 -10.51 36.77
N ALA A 449 -5.86 -11.12 36.07
CA ALA A 449 -5.59 -12.20 35.13
C ALA A 449 -4.65 -11.78 33.98
N ASP A 450 -4.80 -10.55 33.47
CA ASP A 450 -3.91 -9.99 32.46
C ASP A 450 -2.47 -9.88 32.95
N ALA A 451 -2.30 -9.38 34.18
CA ALA A 451 -0.98 -9.28 34.80
C ALA A 451 -0.31 -10.64 34.95
N THR A 452 -1.06 -11.66 35.42
CA THR A 452 -0.51 -13.02 35.56
C THR A 452 -0.15 -13.64 34.24
N THR A 453 -0.92 -13.37 33.17
CA THR A 453 -0.67 -13.85 31.82
C THR A 453 0.62 -13.24 31.26
N VAL A 454 0.82 -11.92 31.40
CA VAL A 454 2.05 -11.24 30.91
C VAL A 454 3.28 -11.66 31.71
N LEU A 455 3.16 -11.79 33.03
CA LEU A 455 4.27 -12.25 33.88
C LEU A 455 4.65 -13.71 33.56
N SER A 456 3.68 -14.55 33.26
CA SER A 456 3.91 -15.93 32.79
C SER A 456 4.66 -15.95 31.44
N TYR A 457 4.25 -15.11 30.49
CA TYR A 457 4.94 -14.93 29.23
C TYR A 457 6.38 -14.42 29.42
N ALA A 458 6.58 -13.44 30.32
CA ALA A 458 7.91 -12.93 30.66
C ALA A 458 8.83 -14.01 31.27
N ALA A 459 8.25 -15.00 31.95
CA ALA A 459 8.95 -16.16 32.48
C ALA A 459 9.23 -17.27 31.42
N GLY A 460 8.87 -17.06 30.18
CA GLY A 460 9.08 -18.00 29.07
C GLY A 460 8.00 -19.08 28.92
N ASN A 461 6.89 -18.98 29.63
CA ASN A 461 5.79 -19.93 29.49
C ASN A 461 4.98 -19.68 28.20
N PRO A 462 4.45 -20.73 27.56
CA PRO A 462 3.62 -20.57 26.37
C PRO A 462 2.29 -19.87 26.73
N VAL A 463 1.86 -18.97 25.87
CA VAL A 463 0.56 -18.28 25.93
C VAL A 463 -0.27 -18.60 24.69
N SER A 464 -1.58 -18.40 24.77
CA SER A 464 -2.48 -18.60 23.64
C SER A 464 -2.13 -17.68 22.47
N GLU A 465 -2.51 -18.07 21.27
CA GLU A 465 -2.21 -17.31 20.05
C GLU A 465 -2.79 -15.89 20.07
N PRO A 466 -4.04 -15.63 20.48
CA PRO A 466 -4.56 -14.27 20.60
C PRO A 466 -3.76 -13.38 21.56
N VAL A 467 -3.32 -13.94 22.68
CA VAL A 467 -2.47 -13.24 23.66
C VAL A 467 -1.11 -12.92 23.06
N ARG A 468 -0.49 -13.86 22.35
CA ARG A 468 0.80 -13.65 21.68
C ARG A 468 0.70 -12.53 20.65
N ASN A 469 -0.35 -12.52 19.83
CA ASN A 469 -0.59 -11.47 18.84
C ASN A 469 -0.76 -10.10 19.48
N TYR A 470 -1.53 -10.00 20.58
CA TYR A 470 -1.65 -8.78 21.35
C TYR A 470 -0.30 -8.29 21.87
N LEU A 471 0.52 -9.17 22.45
CA LEU A 471 1.84 -8.80 22.98
C LEU A 471 2.80 -8.35 21.86
N GLN A 472 2.75 -8.97 20.69
CA GLN A 472 3.54 -8.54 19.52
C GLN A 472 3.14 -7.15 19.02
N ILE A 473 1.83 -6.88 18.89
CA ILE A 473 1.30 -5.57 18.50
C ILE A 473 1.70 -4.52 19.53
N THR A 474 1.54 -4.83 20.82
CA THR A 474 1.92 -3.94 21.93
C THR A 474 3.43 -3.66 21.92
N ALA A 475 4.26 -4.67 21.67
CA ALA A 475 5.70 -4.51 21.56
C ALA A 475 6.07 -3.57 20.40
N THR A 476 5.43 -3.74 19.26
CA THR A 476 5.63 -2.88 18.08
C THR A 476 5.30 -1.43 18.40
N GLU A 477 4.14 -1.17 19.01
CA GLU A 477 3.73 0.19 19.38
C GLU A 477 4.69 0.82 20.40
N ILE A 478 5.04 0.09 21.46
CA ILE A 478 5.90 0.60 22.53
C ILE A 478 7.30 0.93 21.98
N LEU A 479 7.89 0.04 21.16
CA LEU A 479 9.26 0.20 20.69
C LEU A 479 9.40 1.14 19.50
N PHE A 480 8.41 1.19 18.60
CA PHE A 480 8.55 1.87 17.31
C PHE A 480 7.69 3.13 17.16
N ALA A 481 6.44 3.13 17.64
CA ALA A 481 5.55 4.27 17.42
C ALA A 481 5.66 5.34 18.52
N ASN A 482 5.70 4.94 19.80
CA ASN A 482 5.66 5.88 20.93
C ASN A 482 6.61 5.53 22.09
N PRO A 483 7.91 5.25 21.86
CA PRO A 483 8.79 4.76 22.90
C PRO A 483 9.01 5.77 24.05
N SER A 484 8.94 7.07 23.78
CA SER A 484 9.05 8.10 24.83
C SER A 484 7.86 8.07 25.80
N LYS A 485 6.67 7.74 25.32
CA LYS A 485 5.45 7.57 26.14
C LYS A 485 5.55 6.34 27.04
N TYR A 486 6.19 5.29 26.54
CA TYR A 486 6.24 3.97 27.17
C TYR A 486 7.60 3.61 27.76
N ASN A 487 8.49 4.59 28.01
CA ASN A 487 9.86 4.35 28.45
C ASN A 487 9.98 3.51 29.74
N ALA A 488 8.98 3.55 30.63
CA ALA A 488 8.92 2.72 31.83
C ALA A 488 8.88 1.21 31.55
N TYR A 489 8.44 0.81 30.37
CA TYR A 489 8.33 -0.58 29.93
C TYR A 489 9.40 -1.01 28.93
N ILE A 490 10.41 -0.17 28.71
CA ILE A 490 11.54 -0.45 27.83
C ILE A 490 12.77 -0.78 28.66
N SER A 491 13.42 -1.91 28.38
CA SER A 491 14.73 -2.25 28.89
C SER A 491 15.81 -1.93 27.88
N GLY A 492 16.91 -1.36 28.33
CA GLY A 492 18.05 -0.97 27.51
C GLY A 492 18.16 0.52 27.32
N THR A 493 19.26 0.94 26.68
CA THR A 493 19.51 2.37 26.43
C THR A 493 18.83 2.74 25.12
N VAL A 494 17.83 3.61 25.21
CA VAL A 494 17.24 4.23 24.05
C VAL A 494 18.27 5.26 23.52
N ASN A 495 19.03 4.88 22.52
CA ASN A 495 19.90 5.81 21.82
C ASN A 495 19.06 6.58 20.80
N VAL A 496 18.88 7.88 21.03
CA VAL A 496 18.36 8.76 20.01
C VAL A 496 19.40 8.82 18.89
N GLY A 497 19.18 8.06 17.84
CA GLY A 497 20.07 7.99 16.70
C GLY A 497 20.17 9.34 15.99
N THR A 498 21.27 9.58 15.33
CA THR A 498 21.43 10.70 14.40
C THR A 498 21.02 10.20 13.02
N SER A 499 19.90 10.69 12.52
CA SER A 499 19.45 10.32 11.17
C SER A 499 20.47 10.71 10.10
N ARG A 500 20.61 9.86 9.07
CA ARG A 500 21.63 10.01 8.03
C ARG A 500 21.02 9.95 6.64
N ALA A 501 21.57 10.74 5.72
CA ALA A 501 21.31 10.64 4.29
C ALA A 501 22.58 10.20 3.55
N MET A 502 22.38 9.40 2.51
CA MET A 502 23.40 8.88 1.62
C MET A 502 23.31 9.60 0.27
N LEU A 503 24.43 10.12 -0.22
CA LEU A 503 24.54 10.68 -1.56
C LEU A 503 25.45 9.80 -2.40
N ARG A 504 25.03 9.48 -3.61
CA ARG A 504 25.89 9.00 -4.68
C ARG A 504 25.61 9.74 -5.98
N TRP A 505 26.53 9.67 -6.92
CA TRP A 505 26.37 10.33 -8.21
C TRP A 505 26.85 9.45 -9.35
N SER A 506 26.34 9.75 -10.51
CA SER A 506 26.69 9.13 -11.79
C SER A 506 27.11 10.22 -12.78
N ASP A 507 28.22 10.04 -13.47
CA ASP A 507 28.69 10.94 -14.53
C ASP A 507 28.44 10.36 -15.93
N ASP A 508 27.68 9.27 -16.02
CA ASP A 508 27.33 8.58 -17.28
C ASP A 508 25.81 8.44 -17.49
N GLY A 509 25.03 9.33 -16.84
CA GLY A 509 23.58 9.38 -16.97
C GLY A 509 22.82 8.36 -16.13
N GLY A 510 23.45 7.73 -15.14
CA GLY A 510 22.81 6.77 -14.22
C GLY A 510 23.19 5.30 -14.48
N HIS A 511 24.16 5.03 -15.36
CA HIS A 511 24.61 3.65 -15.64
C HIS A 511 25.58 3.13 -14.57
N THR A 512 26.55 3.95 -14.15
CA THR A 512 27.48 3.62 -13.06
C THR A 512 27.39 4.65 -11.94
N TRP A 513 27.54 4.21 -10.70
CA TRP A 513 27.39 5.06 -9.54
C TRP A 513 28.66 5.09 -8.70
N SER A 514 28.93 6.25 -8.09
CA SER A 514 29.98 6.41 -7.07
C SER A 514 29.64 5.59 -5.82
N ASN A 515 30.61 5.47 -4.92
CA ASN A 515 30.35 5.01 -3.56
C ASN A 515 29.38 5.97 -2.84
N GLU A 516 28.69 5.47 -1.82
CA GLU A 516 27.81 6.25 -0.97
C GLU A 516 28.62 7.19 -0.06
N HIS A 517 28.19 8.43 -0.01
CA HIS A 517 28.74 9.46 0.87
C HIS A 517 27.69 9.83 1.92
N TRP A 518 27.95 9.52 3.16
CA TRP A 518 27.03 9.70 4.27
C TRP A 518 27.15 11.08 4.89
N THR A 519 26.03 11.69 5.26
CA THR A 519 25.98 12.90 6.09
C THR A 519 24.85 12.80 7.10
N SER A 520 25.03 13.44 8.25
CA SER A 520 24.00 13.52 9.30
C SER A 520 22.93 14.53 8.89
N MET A 521 21.67 14.16 9.06
CA MET A 521 20.51 15.06 8.95
C MET A 521 20.17 15.77 10.26
N GLY A 522 20.86 15.46 11.35
CA GLY A 522 20.64 16.04 12.68
C GLY A 522 19.95 15.09 13.64
N LYS A 523 19.82 15.55 14.89
CA LYS A 523 19.03 14.92 15.94
C LYS A 523 17.66 15.59 16.03
N LEU A 524 16.76 14.96 16.73
CA LEU A 524 15.49 15.57 17.13
C LEU A 524 15.75 16.93 17.80
N GLY A 525 15.11 18.00 17.30
CA GLY A 525 15.29 19.37 17.82
C GLY A 525 16.45 20.17 17.22
N GLU A 526 17.29 19.59 16.36
CA GLU A 526 18.37 20.31 15.65
C GLU A 526 17.88 20.96 14.34
N TYR A 527 16.94 21.88 14.40
CA TYR A 527 16.34 22.53 13.20
C TYR A 527 17.34 23.37 12.38
N GLY A 528 18.50 23.73 12.95
CA GLY A 528 19.55 24.49 12.26
C GLY A 528 20.58 23.64 11.52
N LYS A 529 20.41 22.31 11.50
CA LYS A 529 21.36 21.40 10.86
C LYS A 529 21.29 21.53 9.34
N ARG A 530 22.44 21.75 8.71
CA ARG A 530 22.57 21.75 7.25
C ARG A 530 23.01 20.39 6.76
N VAL A 531 22.19 19.77 5.91
CA VAL A 531 22.52 18.51 5.24
C VAL A 531 23.34 18.84 4.00
N ILE A 532 24.67 18.72 4.10
CA ILE A 532 25.58 19.19 3.05
C ILE A 532 26.70 18.17 2.79
N TRP A 533 26.92 17.89 1.53
CA TRP A 533 28.09 17.14 1.03
C TRP A 533 29.02 18.10 0.32
N ARG A 534 30.33 17.96 0.53
CA ARG A 534 31.36 18.81 -0.02
C ARG A 534 32.38 18.02 -0.82
N ARG A 535 33.16 18.71 -1.69
CA ARG A 535 34.22 18.10 -2.50
C ARG A 535 33.72 17.00 -3.42
N LEU A 536 32.67 17.30 -4.15
CA LEU A 536 31.99 16.34 -5.05
C LEU A 536 32.76 16.11 -6.38
N GLY A 537 33.89 16.79 -6.55
CA GLY A 537 34.76 16.59 -7.70
C GLY A 537 34.27 17.24 -8.99
N MET A 538 34.90 16.86 -10.09
CA MET A 538 34.64 17.39 -11.42
C MET A 538 33.91 16.35 -12.26
N THR A 539 32.96 16.79 -13.08
CA THR A 539 32.26 15.90 -14.01
C THR A 539 33.23 15.34 -15.05
N THR A 540 32.99 14.09 -15.48
CA THR A 540 33.72 13.45 -16.57
C THR A 540 33.06 13.77 -17.91
N LYS A 541 33.86 14.04 -18.95
CA LYS A 541 33.45 14.10 -20.37
C LYS A 541 32.24 14.97 -20.71
N LEU A 542 32.18 16.23 -20.29
CA LEU A 542 31.16 17.15 -20.77
C LEU A 542 29.71 16.70 -20.49
N ARG A 543 29.45 15.93 -19.44
CA ARG A 543 28.16 15.32 -19.17
C ARG A 543 27.53 15.83 -17.89
N ASP A 544 26.21 15.85 -17.91
CA ASP A 544 25.42 16.13 -16.72
C ASP A 544 25.60 15.03 -15.70
N ARG A 545 25.86 15.45 -14.49
CA ARG A 545 25.84 14.56 -13.34
C ARG A 545 24.40 14.27 -12.92
N VAL A 546 24.13 13.02 -12.61
CA VAL A 546 22.90 12.58 -11.92
C VAL A 546 23.24 12.37 -10.45
N TYR A 547 22.51 13.00 -9.56
CA TYR A 547 22.59 12.78 -8.13
C TYR A 547 21.50 11.83 -7.68
N GLU A 548 21.79 11.03 -6.66
CA GLU A 548 20.82 10.19 -5.95
C GLU A 548 21.06 10.35 -4.46
N VAL A 549 19.99 10.73 -3.74
CA VAL A 549 19.96 10.77 -2.27
C VAL A 549 19.01 9.69 -1.79
N SER A 550 19.41 8.98 -0.73
CA SER A 550 18.61 7.91 -0.11
C SER A 550 18.83 7.87 1.40
N GLY A 551 17.97 7.16 2.11
CA GLY A 551 18.11 6.91 3.55
C GLY A 551 17.23 5.75 3.99
N THR A 552 17.60 5.15 5.12
CA THR A 552 16.91 3.99 5.73
C THR A 552 16.38 4.31 7.12
N ASP A 553 16.94 5.32 7.80
CA ASP A 553 16.54 5.63 9.17
C ASP A 553 15.03 5.92 9.27
N PRO A 554 14.34 5.38 10.28
CA PRO A 554 12.88 5.46 10.41
C PRO A 554 12.41 6.82 10.95
N VAL A 555 12.69 7.88 10.21
CA VAL A 555 12.33 9.25 10.56
C VAL A 555 11.49 9.90 9.47
N LYS A 556 10.62 10.82 9.86
CA LYS A 556 9.89 11.69 8.92
C LYS A 556 10.90 12.47 8.08
N ILE A 557 10.66 12.59 6.80
CA ILE A 557 11.47 13.39 5.88
C ILE A 557 10.55 14.17 4.96
N ALA A 558 10.77 15.48 4.92
CA ALA A 558 10.19 16.37 3.94
C ALA A 558 11.33 17.08 3.19
N ILE A 559 11.47 16.86 1.88
CA ILE A 559 12.51 17.47 1.06
C ILE A 559 11.91 18.65 0.32
N MET A 560 12.33 19.86 0.67
CA MET A 560 11.85 21.11 0.08
C MET A 560 12.69 21.54 -1.13
N GLY A 561 13.93 21.07 -1.26
CA GLY A 561 14.77 21.42 -2.38
C GLY A 561 16.21 20.95 -2.22
N ALA A 562 17.01 21.25 -3.23
CA ALA A 562 18.46 21.06 -3.16
C ALA A 562 19.20 22.20 -3.85
N GLU A 563 20.32 22.62 -3.29
CA GLU A 563 21.17 23.67 -3.82
C GLU A 563 22.57 23.14 -4.14
N LEU A 564 23.03 23.47 -5.33
CA LEU A 564 24.32 23.05 -5.85
C LEU A 564 25.27 24.26 -5.98
N SER A 565 26.47 24.13 -5.42
CA SER A 565 27.59 25.01 -5.70
C SER A 565 28.46 24.42 -6.79
N VAL A 566 28.47 25.06 -7.98
CA VAL A 566 29.12 24.56 -9.19
C VAL A 566 29.80 25.69 -9.93
N THR A 567 30.97 25.41 -10.53
CA THR A 567 31.66 26.33 -11.45
C THR A 567 31.97 25.59 -12.75
N PRO A 568 31.71 26.20 -13.92
CA PRO A 568 32.19 25.68 -15.19
C PRO A 568 33.72 25.80 -15.26
N THR A 569 34.37 24.83 -15.86
CA THR A 569 35.81 24.87 -16.08
C THR A 569 36.13 25.47 -17.45
N SER A 570 37.29 26.06 -17.57
CA SER A 570 37.76 26.71 -18.83
C SER A 570 38.20 25.71 -19.91
N ALA A 571 38.20 24.40 -19.61
CA ALA A 571 38.64 23.35 -20.57
C ALA A 571 37.51 22.48 -21.06
#